data_900e7965fbc5e586ea8d622ad73c4ce6
#
_entry.id   900e7965fbc5e586ea8d622ad73c4ce6
#
_cell.length_a   1.000
_cell.length_b   1.000
_cell.length_c   1.000
_cell.angle_alpha   90.00
_cell.angle_beta   90.00
_cell.angle_gamma   90.00
#
_symmetry.space_group_name_H-M   'P 1'
#
loop_
_entity.id
_entity.type
_entity.pdbx_description
1 polymer ?
#
loop_
_entity_poly.entity_id
_entity_poly.type
_entity_poly.pdbx_seq_one_letter_code
_entity_poly.pdbx_strand_id
1 'polypeptide(L)'
;MNLNFKLLDGGILPTRAHKADAGFDLYSPEDFMVKNEDSHTIPLKVCVEIPVGYVGFIMGRSSLNRQGLLCLTGVIDSGYTGEIAVILHNTTRKQAGIYDGVHFFKGDRIAQLVICKLADIEDAVAVDKLEDTERGDGGFGSTGA
;
A
#
# COMPACT_ATOMS: atom_id res chain seq x y z
N MET A 1 -3.99 1.61 -21.91
CA MET A 1 -4.88 0.88 -20.99
C MET A 1 -5.28 1.82 -19.87
N ASN A 2 -6.55 1.88 -19.51
CA ASN A 2 -7.06 2.65 -18.38
C ASN A 2 -7.26 1.72 -17.19
N LEU A 3 -7.07 2.24 -15.98
CA LEU A 3 -7.45 1.56 -14.74
C LEU A 3 -8.82 2.08 -14.33
N ASN A 4 -9.79 1.18 -14.19
CA ASN A 4 -11.17 1.53 -13.87
C ASN A 4 -11.36 1.61 -12.35
N PHE A 5 -11.98 2.70 -11.90
CA PHE A 5 -12.38 2.89 -10.50
C PHE A 5 -13.88 3.08 -10.41
N LYS A 6 -14.50 2.44 -9.42
CA LYS A 6 -15.87 2.71 -9.00
C LYS A 6 -15.83 3.51 -7.70
N LEU A 7 -16.45 4.67 -7.69
CA LEU A 7 -16.59 5.49 -6.49
C LEU A 7 -17.90 5.11 -5.79
N LEU A 8 -17.81 4.87 -4.49
CA LEU A 8 -18.95 4.82 -3.59
C LEU A 8 -19.27 6.25 -3.07
N ASP A 9 -20.36 6.41 -2.35
CA ASP A 9 -20.75 7.74 -1.85
C ASP A 9 -19.67 8.35 -0.95
N GLY A 10 -19.19 9.52 -1.34
CA GLY A 10 -18.10 10.24 -0.68
C GLY A 10 -16.69 9.79 -1.06
N GLY A 11 -16.52 8.79 -1.93
CA GLY A 11 -15.21 8.37 -2.45
C GLY A 11 -14.54 9.42 -3.33
N ILE A 12 -13.21 9.47 -3.32
CA ILE A 12 -12.41 10.42 -4.12
C ILE A 12 -11.61 9.63 -5.15
N LEU A 13 -11.71 10.03 -6.43
CA LEU A 13 -11.01 9.36 -7.53
C LEU A 13 -9.49 9.43 -7.32
N PRO A 14 -8.77 8.29 -7.30
CA PRO A 14 -7.31 8.27 -7.24
C PRO A 14 -6.68 8.97 -8.46
N THR A 15 -5.63 9.74 -8.25
CA THR A 15 -4.96 10.50 -9.31
C THR A 15 -3.46 10.30 -9.33
N ARG A 16 -2.82 10.64 -10.45
CA ARG A 16 -1.35 10.77 -10.57
C ARG A 16 -1.03 12.21 -10.98
N ALA A 17 -0.03 12.81 -10.34
CA ALA A 17 0.42 14.15 -10.69
C ALA A 17 1.08 14.16 -12.08
N HIS A 18 1.88 13.14 -12.40
CA HIS A 18 2.57 12.98 -13.69
C HIS A 18 2.33 11.58 -14.26
N LYS A 19 2.34 11.46 -15.59
CA LYS A 19 2.16 10.15 -16.27
C LYS A 19 3.22 9.10 -15.88
N ALA A 20 4.42 9.57 -15.52
CA ALA A 20 5.54 8.72 -15.12
C ALA A 20 5.54 8.33 -13.63
N ASP A 21 4.63 8.87 -12.82
CA ASP A 21 4.56 8.51 -11.42
C ASP A 21 4.18 7.03 -11.26
N ALA A 22 4.83 6.34 -10.33
CA ALA A 22 4.65 4.91 -10.12
C ALA A 22 3.24 4.56 -9.60
N GLY A 23 2.66 5.42 -8.75
CA GLY A 23 1.41 5.15 -8.06
C GLY A 23 0.33 6.21 -8.29
N PHE A 24 -0.90 5.79 -8.07
CA PHE A 24 -2.05 6.67 -7.93
C PHE A 24 -2.19 7.10 -6.48
N ASP A 25 -2.22 8.40 -6.19
CA ASP A 25 -2.50 8.92 -4.85
C ASP A 25 -3.88 8.47 -4.38
N LEU A 26 -3.96 7.95 -3.17
CA LEU A 26 -5.18 7.54 -2.48
C LEU A 26 -5.53 8.58 -1.41
N TYR A 27 -6.78 9.00 -1.42
CA TYR A 27 -7.26 10.12 -0.62
C TYR A 27 -8.15 9.64 0.53
N SER A 28 -8.06 10.32 1.68
CA SER A 28 -9.03 10.13 2.75
C SER A 28 -10.42 10.61 2.34
N PRO A 29 -11.48 9.80 2.47
CA PRO A 29 -12.85 10.23 2.20
C PRO A 29 -13.47 11.04 3.34
N GLU A 30 -12.81 11.08 4.52
CA GLU A 30 -13.31 11.72 5.75
C GLU A 30 -12.17 12.15 6.67
N ASP A 31 -12.49 12.91 7.70
CA ASP A 31 -11.54 13.29 8.75
C ASP A 31 -11.34 12.12 9.71
N PHE A 32 -10.08 11.87 10.11
CA PHE A 32 -9.75 10.84 11.09
C PHE A 32 -8.43 11.14 11.83
N MET A 33 -8.15 10.38 12.85
CA MET A 33 -6.89 10.48 13.60
C MET A 33 -6.25 9.10 13.78
N VAL A 34 -4.94 9.01 13.57
CA VAL A 34 -4.13 7.83 13.92
C VAL A 34 -3.42 8.12 15.22
N LYS A 35 -3.86 7.48 16.31
CA LYS A 35 -3.26 7.64 17.63
C LYS A 35 -1.83 7.14 17.65
N ASN A 36 -1.03 7.69 18.55
CA ASN A 36 0.35 7.23 18.77
C ASN A 36 0.37 5.75 19.19
N GLU A 37 1.29 4.97 18.62
CA GLU A 37 1.47 3.53 18.86
C GLU A 37 0.21 2.70 18.52
N ASP A 38 -0.61 3.17 17.57
CA ASP A 38 -1.86 2.53 17.17
C ASP A 38 -1.97 2.44 15.63
N SER A 39 -2.88 1.59 15.17
CA SER A 39 -3.22 1.43 13.77
C SER A 39 -4.65 1.88 13.51
N HIS A 40 -4.88 2.49 12.36
CA HIS A 40 -6.21 2.87 11.90
C HIS A 40 -6.46 2.36 10.49
N THR A 41 -7.61 1.72 10.28
CA THR A 41 -8.05 1.25 8.97
C THR A 41 -9.04 2.26 8.39
N ILE A 42 -8.72 2.76 7.18
CA ILE A 42 -9.48 3.79 6.49
C ILE A 42 -10.08 3.18 5.23
N PRO A 43 -11.38 2.84 5.20
CA PRO A 43 -12.08 2.50 3.96
C PRO A 43 -12.09 3.73 3.04
N LEU A 44 -11.71 3.56 1.76
CA LEU A 44 -11.53 4.69 0.85
C LEU A 44 -12.79 5.09 0.09
N LYS A 45 -13.84 4.30 0.19
CA LYS A 45 -15.06 4.44 -0.62
C LYS A 45 -14.78 4.36 -2.13
N VAL A 46 -13.77 3.54 -2.48
CA VAL A 46 -13.30 3.32 -3.84
C VAL A 46 -13.10 1.83 -4.06
N CYS A 47 -13.60 1.32 -5.19
CA CYS A 47 -13.27 0.00 -5.71
C CYS A 47 -12.39 0.17 -6.96
N VAL A 48 -11.55 -0.81 -7.26
CA VAL A 48 -10.67 -0.79 -8.43
C VAL A 48 -10.76 -2.12 -9.18
N GLU A 49 -10.74 -2.06 -10.50
CA GLU A 49 -10.66 -3.23 -11.36
C GLU A 49 -9.21 -3.41 -11.82
N ILE A 50 -8.49 -4.32 -11.15
CA ILE A 50 -7.12 -4.68 -11.55
C ILE A 50 -7.21 -5.65 -12.74
N PRO A 51 -6.58 -5.34 -13.89
CA PRO A 51 -6.59 -6.22 -15.05
C PRO A 51 -5.90 -7.56 -14.77
N VAL A 52 -6.37 -8.63 -15.42
CA VAL A 52 -5.71 -9.96 -15.35
C VAL A 52 -4.24 -9.84 -15.78
N GLY A 53 -3.35 -10.54 -15.07
CA GLY A 53 -1.89 -10.45 -15.22
C GLY A 53 -1.24 -9.27 -14.51
N TYR A 54 -1.99 -8.56 -13.66
CA TYR A 54 -1.47 -7.48 -12.81
C TYR A 54 -1.92 -7.66 -11.37
N VAL A 55 -1.24 -6.98 -10.48
CA VAL A 55 -1.54 -6.86 -9.04
C VAL A 55 -1.47 -5.39 -8.64
N GLY A 56 -2.32 -4.97 -7.72
CA GLY A 56 -2.26 -3.66 -7.08
C GLY A 56 -1.61 -3.76 -5.70
N PHE A 57 -0.66 -2.85 -5.41
CA PHE A 57 -0.08 -2.71 -4.08
C PHE A 57 -0.49 -1.36 -3.48
N ILE A 58 -1.13 -1.39 -2.31
CA ILE A 58 -1.31 -0.18 -1.50
C ILE A 58 -0.02 0.03 -0.72
N MET A 59 0.61 1.16 -0.93
CA MET A 59 1.92 1.48 -0.37
C MET A 59 1.93 2.84 0.33
N GLY A 60 2.83 2.99 1.30
CA GLY A 60 3.03 4.25 2.00
C GLY A 60 3.62 5.35 1.11
N ARG A 61 3.36 6.59 1.49
CA ARG A 61 3.98 7.77 0.91
C ARG A 61 5.22 8.15 1.71
N SER A 62 6.32 8.47 1.03
CA SER A 62 7.60 8.82 1.67
C SER A 62 7.49 9.96 2.69
N SER A 63 6.63 10.95 2.41
CA SER A 63 6.39 12.07 3.33
C SER A 63 5.76 11.65 4.66
N LEU A 64 4.85 10.67 4.66
CA LEU A 64 4.22 10.12 5.86
C LEU A 64 5.18 9.16 6.58
N ASN A 65 5.87 8.30 5.83
CA ASN A 65 6.86 7.38 6.40
C ASN A 65 7.95 8.14 7.18
N ARG A 66 8.42 9.29 6.67
CA ARG A 66 9.37 10.17 7.40
C ARG A 66 8.84 10.68 8.74
N GLN A 67 7.53 10.78 8.89
CA GLN A 67 6.86 11.24 10.13
C GLN A 67 6.53 10.06 11.06
N GLY A 68 6.94 8.84 10.72
CA GLY A 68 6.62 7.65 11.51
C GLY A 68 5.22 7.09 11.26
N LEU A 69 4.54 7.56 10.20
CA LEU A 69 3.24 7.03 9.77
C LEU A 69 3.47 6.00 8.67
N LEU A 70 3.45 4.74 9.03
CA LEU A 70 3.67 3.64 8.11
C LEU A 70 2.34 3.14 7.55
N CYS A 71 2.26 3.00 6.23
CA CYS A 71 1.17 2.29 5.58
C CYS A 71 1.52 0.79 5.52
N LEU A 72 0.67 -0.05 6.08
CA LEU A 72 0.80 -1.50 5.91
C LEU A 72 0.42 -1.83 4.47
N THR A 73 1.33 -2.53 3.78
CA THR A 73 1.14 -2.87 2.37
C THR A 73 -0.05 -3.80 2.19
N GLY A 74 -1.02 -3.38 1.40
CA GLY A 74 -2.16 -4.18 0.96
C GLY A 74 -1.92 -4.73 -0.44
N VAL A 75 -2.35 -5.95 -0.69
CA VAL A 75 -2.33 -6.59 -2.02
C VAL A 75 -3.75 -6.64 -2.55
N ILE A 76 -3.95 -6.15 -3.77
CA ILE A 76 -5.25 -6.14 -4.46
C ILE A 76 -5.13 -7.05 -5.68
N ASP A 77 -5.81 -8.17 -5.63
CA ASP A 77 -5.85 -9.16 -6.71
C ASP A 77 -6.71 -8.68 -7.90
N SER A 78 -6.42 -9.17 -9.10
CA SER A 78 -7.18 -8.85 -10.31
C SER A 78 -8.66 -9.27 -10.25
N GLY A 79 -9.02 -10.24 -9.41
CA GLY A 79 -10.42 -10.66 -9.21
C GLY A 79 -11.16 -9.89 -8.10
N TYR A 80 -10.48 -9.05 -7.34
CA TYR A 80 -11.10 -8.30 -6.25
C TYR A 80 -11.79 -7.04 -6.77
N THR A 81 -13.08 -6.91 -6.50
CA THR A 81 -13.92 -5.77 -6.90
C THR A 81 -14.57 -5.04 -5.71
N GLY A 82 -14.20 -5.42 -4.49
CA GLY A 82 -14.68 -4.77 -3.26
C GLY A 82 -14.03 -3.42 -3.01
N GLU A 83 -14.48 -2.76 -1.96
CA GLU A 83 -13.91 -1.51 -1.47
C GLU A 83 -12.47 -1.74 -0.98
N ILE A 84 -11.55 -0.88 -1.41
CA ILE A 84 -10.17 -0.88 -0.91
C ILE A 84 -10.04 -0.02 0.35
N ALA A 85 -9.12 -0.40 1.24
CA ALA A 85 -8.84 0.31 2.47
C ALA A 85 -7.34 0.53 2.66
N VAL A 86 -6.97 1.60 3.35
CA VAL A 86 -5.61 1.90 3.80
C VAL A 86 -5.49 1.59 5.29
N ILE A 87 -4.41 0.94 5.70
CA ILE A 87 -4.09 0.75 7.12
C ILE A 87 -2.85 1.58 7.42
N LEU A 88 -2.99 2.60 8.25
CA LEU A 88 -1.88 3.42 8.75
C LEU A 88 -1.54 3.01 10.17
N HIS A 89 -0.24 2.88 10.44
CA HIS A 89 0.31 2.67 11.77
C HIS A 89 1.19 3.85 12.17
N ASN A 90 0.89 4.45 13.33
CA ASN A 90 1.67 5.56 13.88
C ASN A 90 2.71 5.03 14.88
N THR A 91 3.97 5.06 14.49
CA THR A 91 5.10 4.58 15.32
C THR A 91 5.56 5.60 16.35
N THR A 92 4.98 6.79 16.39
CA THR A 92 5.36 7.85 17.34
C THR A 92 5.00 7.43 18.77
N ARG A 93 5.95 7.53 19.68
CA ARG A 93 5.72 7.17 21.08
C ARG A 93 4.81 8.17 21.78
N LYS A 94 3.94 7.66 22.64
CA LYS A 94 3.16 8.48 23.55
C LYS A 94 4.07 9.24 24.50
N GLN A 95 3.93 10.57 24.56
CA GLN A 95 4.61 11.42 25.52
C GLN A 95 3.54 12.14 26.34
N ALA A 96 3.69 12.16 27.67
CA ALA A 96 2.77 12.86 28.56
C ALA A 96 2.71 14.36 28.21
N GLY A 97 1.50 14.87 27.92
CA GLY A 97 1.27 16.28 27.61
C GLY A 97 1.46 16.69 26.16
N ILE A 98 1.71 15.75 25.23
CA ILE A 98 1.85 16.01 23.79
C ILE A 98 0.75 15.27 23.04
N TYR A 99 0.33 15.82 21.86
CA TYR A 99 -0.75 15.32 21.00
C TYR A 99 -0.80 13.79 20.90
N ASP A 100 -2.00 13.23 21.10
CA ASP A 100 -2.24 11.77 21.16
C ASP A 100 -2.33 11.12 19.78
N GLY A 101 -1.90 11.80 18.70
CA GLY A 101 -1.93 11.23 17.35
C GLY A 101 -1.73 12.26 16.24
N VAL A 102 -1.85 11.79 14.99
CA VAL A 102 -1.80 12.60 13.78
C VAL A 102 -3.20 12.67 13.17
N HIS A 103 -3.67 13.89 12.93
CA HIS A 103 -4.95 14.17 12.28
C HIS A 103 -4.80 14.22 10.77
N PHE A 104 -5.77 13.65 10.08
CA PHE A 104 -5.97 13.74 8.65
C PHE A 104 -7.35 14.32 8.36
N PHE A 105 -7.43 15.04 7.26
CA PHE A 105 -8.67 15.64 6.80
C PHE A 105 -9.12 15.00 5.50
N LYS A 106 -10.41 15.09 5.21
CA LYS A 106 -10.97 14.67 3.93
C LYS A 106 -10.18 15.31 2.77
N GLY A 107 -9.74 14.48 1.82
CA GLY A 107 -8.92 14.89 0.68
C GLY A 107 -7.42 14.83 0.91
N ASP A 108 -6.95 14.53 2.11
CA ASP A 108 -5.52 14.27 2.34
C ASP A 108 -5.06 13.01 1.60
N ARG A 109 -3.87 13.07 1.03
CA ARG A 109 -3.21 11.93 0.38
C ARG A 109 -2.57 11.05 1.44
N ILE A 110 -3.14 9.88 1.69
CA ILE A 110 -2.76 9.00 2.80
C ILE A 110 -1.95 7.77 2.39
N ALA A 111 -2.04 7.36 1.11
CA ALA A 111 -1.29 6.23 0.54
C ALA A 111 -1.17 6.40 -0.97
N GLN A 112 -0.64 5.38 -1.64
CA GLN A 112 -0.62 5.29 -3.11
C GLN A 112 -0.91 3.85 -3.55
N LEU A 113 -1.59 3.70 -4.70
CA LEU A 113 -1.81 2.43 -5.37
C LEU A 113 -0.82 2.27 -6.52
N VAL A 114 0.04 1.27 -6.44
CA VAL A 114 1.02 0.92 -7.49
C VAL A 114 0.55 -0.35 -8.20
N ILE A 115 0.52 -0.33 -9.54
CA ILE A 115 0.14 -1.49 -10.36
C ILE A 115 1.39 -2.14 -10.91
N CYS A 116 1.57 -3.43 -10.63
CA CYS A 116 2.68 -4.22 -11.13
C CYS A 116 2.18 -5.35 -12.04
N LYS A 117 2.95 -5.66 -13.08
CA LYS A 117 2.70 -6.83 -13.91
C LYS A 117 3.18 -8.08 -13.17
N LEU A 118 2.37 -9.13 -13.19
CA LEU A 118 2.75 -10.43 -12.64
C LEU A 118 3.65 -11.19 -13.64
N ALA A 119 4.54 -12.02 -13.11
CA ALA A 119 5.22 -13.03 -13.91
C ALA A 119 4.22 -14.12 -14.32
N ASP A 120 4.44 -14.70 -15.49
CA ASP A 120 3.65 -15.83 -16.00
C ASP A 120 4.13 -17.13 -15.34
N ILE A 121 3.68 -17.37 -14.11
CA ILE A 121 3.99 -18.55 -13.31
C ILE A 121 2.68 -19.33 -13.15
N GLU A 122 2.63 -20.53 -13.73
CA GLU A 122 1.43 -21.37 -13.70
C GLU A 122 1.18 -21.98 -12.33
N ASP A 123 2.22 -22.63 -11.75
CA ASP A 123 2.06 -23.39 -10.50
C ASP A 123 3.33 -23.38 -9.64
N ALA A 124 3.15 -23.70 -8.35
CA ALA A 124 4.23 -24.01 -7.43
C ALA A 124 4.46 -25.53 -7.40
N VAL A 125 5.65 -25.99 -7.78
CA VAL A 125 6.00 -27.39 -7.84
C VAL A 125 7.08 -27.69 -6.80
N ALA A 126 6.86 -28.75 -6.01
CA ALA A 126 7.88 -29.26 -5.09
C ALA A 126 8.92 -30.07 -5.87
N VAL A 127 10.19 -29.76 -5.65
CA VAL A 127 11.34 -30.48 -6.25
C VAL A 127 12.29 -30.95 -5.14
N ASP A 128 13.01 -32.04 -5.37
CA ASP A 128 13.97 -32.56 -4.39
C ASP A 128 15.23 -31.67 -4.29
N LYS A 129 15.59 -30.98 -5.36
CA LYS A 129 16.78 -30.13 -5.42
C LYS A 129 16.53 -28.91 -6.32
N LEU A 130 17.01 -27.75 -5.88
CA LEU A 130 17.12 -26.54 -6.70
C LEU A 130 18.47 -26.56 -7.45
N GLU A 131 18.54 -25.82 -8.56
CA GLU A 131 19.81 -25.66 -9.29
C GLU A 131 20.83 -24.89 -8.44
N ASP A 132 22.10 -25.29 -8.55
CA ASP A 132 23.21 -24.62 -7.87
C ASP A 132 23.43 -23.24 -8.54
N THR A 133 23.60 -22.20 -7.72
CA THR A 133 23.87 -20.83 -8.18
C THR A 133 25.13 -20.29 -7.50
N GLU A 134 25.78 -19.27 -8.10
CA GLU A 134 26.94 -18.61 -7.52
C GLU A 134 26.66 -18.06 -6.11
N ARG A 135 25.44 -17.62 -5.84
CA ARG A 135 25.01 -17.13 -4.52
C ARG A 135 24.72 -18.27 -3.53
N GLY A 136 24.25 -19.42 -4.02
CA GLY A 136 23.84 -20.57 -3.19
C GLY A 136 22.82 -20.18 -2.13
N ASP A 137 23.05 -20.60 -0.90
CA ASP A 137 22.24 -20.34 0.29
C ASP A 137 22.65 -19.05 1.06
N GLY A 138 23.56 -18.27 0.51
CA GLY A 138 24.05 -17.03 1.11
C GLY A 138 22.93 -16.00 1.33
N GLY A 139 22.63 -15.69 2.59
CA GLY A 139 21.61 -14.72 3.03
C GLY A 139 22.06 -13.90 4.23
N PHE A 140 21.23 -12.94 4.66
CA PHE A 140 21.38 -12.15 5.90
C PHE A 140 22.78 -11.52 6.11
N GLY A 141 23.37 -10.97 5.05
CA GLY A 141 24.67 -10.29 5.13
C GLY A 141 25.86 -11.19 4.92
N SER A 142 25.72 -12.42 4.38
CA SER A 142 26.81 -13.34 4.06
C SER A 142 27.84 -12.78 3.06
N THR A 143 27.53 -11.66 2.37
CA THR A 143 28.42 -10.97 1.42
C THR A 143 29.22 -9.82 2.05
N GLY A 144 29.19 -9.68 3.38
CA GLY A 144 29.90 -8.63 4.13
C GLY A 144 29.11 -7.33 4.25
N ALA A 145 29.30 -6.62 5.38
CA ALA A 145 28.85 -5.25 5.58
C ALA A 145 29.92 -4.29 5.05
#